data_bac692def178b64a78bca827e6267c35
#
_entry.id   bac692def178b64a78bca827e6267c35
#
_cell.length_a   1.000
_cell.length_b   1.000
_cell.length_c   1.000
_cell.angle_alpha   90.00
_cell.angle_beta   90.00
_cell.angle_gamma   90.00
#
_symmetry.space_group_name_H-M   'P 1'
#
loop_
_entity.id
_entity.type
_entity.pdbx_description
1 polymer ?
#
loop_
_entity_poly.entity_id
_entity_poly.type
_entity_poly.pdbx_seq_one_letter_code
_entity_poly.pdbx_strand_id
1 'polypeptide(L)'
;AYFQYDSKKTGGVTISHLRFGDQAIRAPYYINKADFVACHVPSYITKGFPIVRDVKPGGTFLINCQWSFEELEHHLDAASKRYIAQNNIQLYTINAIDLAIEIGMGKRTNTILQSAFFTLANVMPQAEAIQYMKDAATASYLKKGQDIVDMNHKAIDLGATAFTKVEVPTSWANAEDKAAAEALEGNKELVEMVEEILVPVDKMDGDSLPVSKFVPHVDGTFCQGASAYEKRGVAVSVPAWNPETCIQCNQCSYVCPHATIRPFALTEEEAAAAPAAQIVDIKAGKGKGVYKYTLAVSPMDCMGCSVCVGICPTKSLTMVPLEQEAPKQVVFDYMVKEVAPKADMQGITSIKDSQFKQPLLEFSGSCAGCAETSYARLVTQLFGDRMYISNATGCSSIWGGPAATSPYTVNKAGKGPAWANSLFEDNAEHGLGLLLGQKTIRERLADKTRALLNGPHTAPEVKEAAQAWLDTMGDGVANAEATKNYVAALEEALMTVDACLAFVNSDEGKAKFGDAAEGFKAHMESLKAAGAVYCDCDACKLAKEILDERDYLSKKSVWIFGGDGWAYDIGYGGLDHVIASGEDVNIFVFDTEVYSNTGGQASKATNIGAVAQFAAAGKVMGKKSL
;
A
#
# COMPACT_ATOMS: atom_id res chain seq x y z
N ALA A 1 -0.07 -14.79 -28.41
CA ALA A 1 -0.55 -14.57 -27.06
C ALA A 1 0.19 -13.37 -26.44
N TYR A 2 -0.49 -12.61 -25.63
CA TYR A 2 0.07 -11.52 -24.83
C TYR A 2 -0.59 -11.55 -23.45
N PHE A 3 0.16 -11.19 -22.40
CA PHE A 3 -0.31 -11.26 -21.02
C PHE A 3 -0.13 -9.92 -20.31
N GLN A 4 -1.16 -9.45 -19.64
CA GLN A 4 -1.12 -8.31 -18.72
C GLN A 4 -1.15 -8.82 -17.30
N TYR A 5 -0.34 -8.20 -16.45
CA TYR A 5 -0.28 -8.50 -15.01
C TYR A 5 -0.45 -7.22 -14.21
N ASP A 6 -1.17 -7.34 -13.10
CA ASP A 6 -1.20 -6.30 -12.08
C ASP A 6 0.15 -6.22 -11.34
N SER A 7 0.45 -5.06 -10.76
CA SER A 7 1.59 -4.87 -9.85
C SER A 7 1.46 -5.67 -8.54
N LYS A 8 0.25 -6.03 -8.15
CA LYS A 8 -0.04 -6.76 -6.91
C LYS A 8 0.28 -8.24 -7.07
N LYS A 9 1.09 -8.80 -6.17
CA LYS A 9 1.57 -10.18 -6.26
C LYS A 9 0.53 -11.22 -5.81
N THR A 10 -0.32 -10.89 -4.85
CA THR A 10 -1.42 -11.75 -4.39
C THR A 10 -2.76 -11.11 -4.75
N GLY A 11 -3.62 -11.86 -5.44
CA GLY A 11 -4.94 -11.40 -5.87
C GLY A 11 -4.91 -10.33 -6.95
N GLY A 12 -3.77 -10.15 -7.63
CA GLY A 12 -3.64 -9.28 -8.78
C GLY A 12 -4.38 -9.80 -10.00
N VAL A 13 -4.83 -8.89 -10.86
CA VAL A 13 -5.53 -9.24 -12.10
C VAL A 13 -4.55 -9.74 -13.15
N THR A 14 -4.92 -10.80 -13.88
CA THR A 14 -4.20 -11.28 -15.05
C THR A 14 -5.15 -11.33 -16.24
N ILE A 15 -4.75 -10.73 -17.36
CA ILE A 15 -5.52 -10.75 -18.60
C ILE A 15 -4.67 -11.40 -19.69
N SER A 16 -5.21 -12.43 -20.34
CA SER A 16 -4.56 -13.13 -21.44
C SER A 16 -5.24 -12.76 -22.75
N HIS A 17 -4.47 -12.19 -23.68
CA HIS A 17 -4.93 -11.83 -25.02
C HIS A 17 -4.47 -12.90 -26.01
N LEU A 18 -5.41 -13.58 -26.64
CA LEU A 18 -5.16 -14.62 -27.63
C LEU A 18 -5.71 -14.20 -29.00
N ARG A 19 -4.92 -14.34 -30.05
CA ARG A 19 -5.36 -14.18 -31.44
C ARG A 19 -5.07 -15.45 -32.23
N PHE A 20 -6.05 -15.82 -33.01
CA PHE A 20 -5.98 -16.93 -33.96
C PHE A 20 -6.26 -16.38 -35.37
N GLY A 21 -5.60 -16.91 -36.39
CA GLY A 21 -5.82 -16.48 -37.77
C GLY A 21 -4.97 -17.28 -38.75
N ASP A 22 -5.43 -17.36 -40.00
CA ASP A 22 -4.77 -18.08 -41.09
C ASP A 22 -3.52 -17.36 -41.63
N GLN A 23 -3.35 -16.10 -41.24
CA GLN A 23 -2.18 -15.30 -41.61
C GLN A 23 -1.30 -15.00 -40.41
N ALA A 24 -0.01 -14.72 -40.67
CA ALA A 24 0.93 -14.36 -39.60
C ALA A 24 0.49 -13.08 -38.85
N ILE A 25 0.27 -13.18 -37.56
CA ILE A 25 -0.11 -12.08 -36.69
C ILE A 25 1.16 -11.34 -36.27
N ARG A 26 1.29 -10.06 -36.69
CA ARG A 26 2.48 -9.22 -36.46
C ARG A 26 2.21 -8.01 -35.59
N ALA A 27 1.00 -7.88 -35.06
CA ALA A 27 0.57 -6.73 -34.25
C ALA A 27 0.71 -7.02 -32.75
N PRO A 28 1.62 -6.32 -32.01
CA PRO A 28 1.85 -6.52 -30.59
C PRO A 28 0.97 -5.60 -29.72
N TYR A 29 -0.32 -5.50 -30.01
CA TYR A 29 -1.26 -4.69 -29.23
C TYR A 29 -2.31 -5.53 -28.54
N TYR A 30 -2.90 -4.98 -27.48
CA TYR A 30 -3.97 -5.62 -26.73
C TYR A 30 -5.23 -5.82 -27.56
N ILE A 31 -6.04 -6.79 -27.17
CA ILE A 31 -7.38 -6.98 -27.71
C ILE A 31 -8.33 -6.18 -26.84
N ASN A 32 -8.98 -5.19 -27.42
CA ASN A 32 -9.98 -4.36 -26.76
C ASN A 32 -11.42 -4.65 -27.25
N LYS A 33 -11.55 -5.53 -28.27
CA LYS A 33 -12.84 -6.09 -28.73
C LYS A 33 -12.60 -7.52 -29.20
N ALA A 34 -13.05 -8.47 -28.41
CA ALA A 34 -12.86 -9.90 -28.62
C ALA A 34 -14.13 -10.59 -29.09
N ASP A 35 -14.01 -11.63 -29.88
CA ASP A 35 -15.12 -12.52 -30.27
C ASP A 35 -15.56 -13.40 -29.08
N PHE A 36 -14.64 -13.70 -28.18
CA PHE A 36 -14.86 -14.49 -26.98
C PHE A 36 -14.08 -13.90 -25.80
N VAL A 37 -14.74 -13.74 -24.65
CA VAL A 37 -14.12 -13.37 -23.36
C VAL A 37 -14.52 -14.38 -22.30
N ALA A 38 -13.57 -14.86 -21.50
CA ALA A 38 -13.84 -15.71 -20.35
C ALA A 38 -13.37 -15.05 -19.06
N CYS A 39 -14.28 -14.91 -18.10
CA CYS A 39 -13.98 -14.53 -16.72
C CYS A 39 -13.77 -15.81 -15.90
N HIS A 40 -12.52 -16.19 -15.65
CA HIS A 40 -12.19 -17.42 -14.92
C HIS A 40 -12.34 -17.28 -13.41
N VAL A 41 -12.33 -16.03 -12.89
CA VAL A 41 -12.35 -15.71 -11.46
C VAL A 41 -13.61 -14.90 -11.15
N PRO A 42 -14.61 -15.47 -10.44
CA PRO A 42 -15.89 -14.80 -10.21
C PRO A 42 -15.75 -13.49 -9.43
N SER A 43 -14.72 -13.34 -8.59
CA SER A 43 -14.48 -12.09 -7.87
C SER A 43 -14.21 -10.88 -8.78
N TYR A 44 -13.83 -11.07 -10.05
CA TYR A 44 -13.70 -9.96 -11.00
C TYR A 44 -15.06 -9.34 -11.35
N ILE A 45 -16.10 -10.16 -11.34
CA ILE A 45 -17.48 -9.66 -11.52
C ILE A 45 -17.95 -8.90 -10.27
N THR A 46 -17.76 -9.49 -9.08
CA THR A 46 -18.20 -8.86 -7.82
C THR A 46 -17.44 -7.56 -7.50
N LYS A 47 -16.22 -7.40 -8.02
CA LYS A 47 -15.44 -6.17 -7.94
C LYS A 47 -15.84 -5.11 -8.97
N GLY A 48 -16.74 -5.45 -9.88
CA GLY A 48 -17.24 -4.52 -10.91
C GLY A 48 -16.23 -4.21 -12.01
N PHE A 49 -15.33 -5.14 -12.33
CA PHE A 49 -14.43 -4.96 -13.48
C PHE A 49 -15.22 -4.95 -14.79
N PRO A 50 -14.97 -4.01 -15.71
CA PRO A 50 -15.76 -3.83 -16.93
C PRO A 50 -15.43 -4.86 -18.03
N ILE A 51 -15.16 -6.12 -17.66
CA ILE A 51 -14.64 -7.19 -18.54
C ILE A 51 -15.56 -7.45 -19.74
N VAL A 52 -16.87 -7.38 -19.54
CA VAL A 52 -17.83 -7.63 -20.61
C VAL A 52 -17.77 -6.60 -21.73
N ARG A 53 -17.26 -5.39 -21.45
CA ARG A 53 -17.13 -4.34 -22.47
C ARG A 53 -16.10 -4.69 -23.57
N ASP A 54 -15.23 -5.67 -23.29
CA ASP A 54 -14.25 -6.15 -24.26
C ASP A 54 -14.83 -7.15 -25.26
N VAL A 55 -16.05 -7.62 -25.03
CA VAL A 55 -16.75 -8.50 -25.98
C VAL A 55 -17.34 -7.69 -27.12
N LYS A 56 -17.11 -8.13 -28.37
CA LYS A 56 -17.79 -7.55 -29.55
C LYS A 56 -19.32 -7.74 -29.48
N PRO A 57 -20.12 -6.84 -30.07
CA PRO A 57 -21.54 -7.11 -30.26
C PRO A 57 -21.80 -8.48 -30.90
N GLY A 58 -22.68 -9.27 -30.32
CA GLY A 58 -22.96 -10.66 -30.73
C GLY A 58 -21.92 -11.69 -30.30
N GLY A 59 -20.83 -11.27 -29.67
CA GLY A 59 -19.78 -12.17 -29.18
C GLY A 59 -20.18 -12.97 -27.95
N THR A 60 -19.29 -13.82 -27.46
CA THR A 60 -19.51 -14.75 -26.35
C THR A 60 -18.83 -14.28 -25.07
N PHE A 61 -19.56 -14.30 -23.95
CA PHE A 61 -19.03 -14.09 -22.61
C PHE A 61 -19.28 -15.32 -21.73
N LEU A 62 -18.20 -15.94 -21.24
CA LEU A 62 -18.25 -17.10 -20.34
C LEU A 62 -17.81 -16.68 -18.94
N ILE A 63 -18.59 -17.02 -17.91
CA ILE A 63 -18.25 -16.78 -16.51
C ILE A 63 -18.10 -18.12 -15.80
N ASN A 64 -16.95 -18.34 -15.17
CA ASN A 64 -16.72 -19.47 -14.27
C ASN A 64 -17.23 -19.08 -12.87
N CYS A 65 -18.39 -19.61 -12.48
CA CYS A 65 -18.99 -19.34 -11.18
C CYS A 65 -19.87 -20.50 -10.71
N GLN A 66 -20.15 -20.52 -9.40
CA GLN A 66 -21.05 -21.49 -8.75
C GLN A 66 -22.47 -20.90 -8.54
N TRP A 67 -22.74 -19.74 -9.13
CA TRP A 67 -23.94 -18.95 -8.89
C TRP A 67 -25.17 -19.50 -9.60
N SER A 68 -26.30 -19.45 -8.91
CA SER A 68 -27.63 -19.52 -9.53
C SER A 68 -27.85 -18.32 -10.46
N PHE A 69 -28.94 -18.34 -11.23
CA PHE A 69 -29.27 -17.20 -12.08
C PHE A 69 -29.55 -15.93 -11.24
N GLU A 70 -30.24 -16.07 -10.12
CA GLU A 70 -30.57 -14.96 -9.21
C GLU A 70 -29.31 -14.35 -8.59
N GLU A 71 -28.35 -15.19 -8.19
CA GLU A 71 -27.05 -14.74 -7.68
C GLU A 71 -26.23 -14.06 -8.78
N LEU A 72 -26.18 -14.62 -9.98
CA LEU A 72 -25.53 -14.00 -11.14
C LEU A 72 -26.11 -12.62 -11.43
N GLU A 73 -27.44 -12.52 -11.45
CA GLU A 73 -28.15 -11.25 -11.63
C GLU A 73 -27.81 -10.25 -10.52
N HIS A 74 -27.67 -10.71 -9.28
CA HIS A 74 -27.29 -9.86 -8.15
C HIS A 74 -25.86 -9.34 -8.28
N HIS A 75 -24.92 -10.17 -8.74
CA HIS A 75 -23.49 -9.84 -8.81
C HIS A 75 -23.10 -9.01 -10.02
N LEU A 76 -23.83 -9.11 -11.14
CA LEU A 76 -23.60 -8.26 -12.30
C LEU A 76 -24.03 -6.82 -12.01
N ASP A 77 -23.15 -5.87 -12.28
CA ASP A 77 -23.49 -4.45 -12.23
C ASP A 77 -24.45 -4.03 -13.36
N ALA A 78 -25.12 -2.90 -13.20
CA ALA A 78 -26.09 -2.43 -14.17
C ALA A 78 -25.48 -2.09 -15.54
N ALA A 79 -24.24 -1.58 -15.57
CA ALA A 79 -23.55 -1.26 -16.81
C ALA A 79 -23.21 -2.52 -17.60
N SER A 80 -22.77 -3.59 -16.93
CA SER A 80 -22.53 -4.91 -17.52
C SER A 80 -23.84 -5.53 -18.05
N LYS A 81 -24.93 -5.46 -17.28
CA LYS A 81 -26.25 -5.93 -17.72
C LYS A 81 -26.73 -5.20 -18.98
N ARG A 82 -26.67 -3.86 -18.98
CA ARG A 82 -27.02 -3.06 -20.15
C ARG A 82 -26.19 -3.44 -21.37
N TYR A 83 -24.87 -3.58 -21.19
CA TYR A 83 -23.98 -3.95 -22.29
C TYR A 83 -24.33 -5.32 -22.87
N ILE A 84 -24.56 -6.33 -22.03
CA ILE A 84 -24.94 -7.69 -22.45
C ILE A 84 -26.22 -7.66 -23.28
N ALA A 85 -27.29 -7.01 -22.76
CA ALA A 85 -28.59 -6.99 -23.41
C ALA A 85 -28.58 -6.16 -24.71
N GLN A 86 -27.99 -4.95 -24.70
CA GLN A 86 -27.99 -4.04 -25.82
C GLN A 86 -27.11 -4.50 -27.00
N ASN A 87 -26.07 -5.30 -26.71
CA ASN A 87 -25.14 -5.79 -27.72
C ASN A 87 -25.35 -7.26 -28.09
N ASN A 88 -26.45 -7.89 -27.64
CA ASN A 88 -26.78 -9.30 -27.93
C ASN A 88 -25.65 -10.27 -27.56
N ILE A 89 -24.96 -10.03 -26.42
CA ILE A 89 -23.86 -10.88 -25.98
C ILE A 89 -24.40 -12.26 -25.62
N GLN A 90 -23.74 -13.31 -26.12
CA GLN A 90 -24.05 -14.70 -25.80
C GLN A 90 -23.45 -15.02 -24.44
N LEU A 91 -24.25 -14.97 -23.38
CA LEU A 91 -23.81 -15.20 -22.01
C LEU A 91 -23.88 -16.67 -21.65
N TYR A 92 -22.79 -17.18 -21.08
CA TYR A 92 -22.68 -18.54 -20.57
C TYR A 92 -22.09 -18.55 -19.15
N THR A 93 -22.48 -19.55 -18.35
CA THR A 93 -21.85 -19.88 -17.07
C THR A 93 -21.33 -21.30 -17.08
N ILE A 94 -20.28 -21.57 -16.28
CA ILE A 94 -19.75 -22.90 -16.04
C ILE A 94 -19.29 -22.97 -14.57
N ASN A 95 -19.60 -24.09 -13.88
CA ASN A 95 -19.08 -24.35 -12.54
C ASN A 95 -17.88 -25.30 -12.62
N ALA A 96 -16.78 -24.83 -13.16
CA ALA A 96 -15.57 -25.61 -13.31
C ALA A 96 -14.90 -25.96 -11.97
N ILE A 97 -15.20 -25.23 -10.90
CA ILE A 97 -14.62 -25.47 -9.56
C ILE A 97 -15.14 -26.77 -8.98
N ASP A 98 -16.45 -26.94 -8.90
CA ASP A 98 -17.06 -28.13 -8.34
C ASP A 98 -16.80 -29.34 -9.23
N LEU A 99 -16.84 -29.17 -10.55
CA LEU A 99 -16.46 -30.22 -11.50
C LEU A 99 -15.03 -30.70 -11.28
N ALA A 100 -14.07 -29.80 -11.07
CA ALA A 100 -12.68 -30.16 -10.80
C ALA A 100 -12.53 -30.93 -9.48
N ILE A 101 -13.25 -30.50 -8.43
CA ILE A 101 -13.27 -31.20 -7.13
C ILE A 101 -13.85 -32.60 -7.28
N GLU A 102 -14.99 -32.74 -7.96
CA GLU A 102 -15.71 -34.00 -8.17
C GLU A 102 -14.85 -35.06 -8.88
N ILE A 103 -14.09 -34.65 -9.89
CA ILE A 103 -13.21 -35.58 -10.63
C ILE A 103 -11.83 -35.78 -9.98
N GLY A 104 -11.56 -35.19 -8.80
CA GLY A 104 -10.32 -35.35 -8.06
C GLY A 104 -9.18 -34.40 -8.47
N MET A 105 -9.44 -33.39 -9.29
CA MET A 105 -8.45 -32.38 -9.69
C MET A 105 -8.27 -31.26 -8.66
N GLY A 106 -9.04 -31.26 -7.56
CA GLY A 106 -9.04 -30.19 -6.56
C GLY A 106 -9.48 -28.86 -7.17
N LYS A 107 -8.66 -27.82 -7.04
CA LYS A 107 -8.99 -26.48 -7.58
C LYS A 107 -8.43 -26.23 -9.01
N ARG A 108 -8.02 -27.27 -9.75
CA ARG A 108 -7.41 -27.13 -11.07
C ARG A 108 -8.45 -27.12 -12.17
N THR A 109 -8.96 -25.94 -12.49
CA THR A 109 -10.06 -25.73 -13.45
C THR A 109 -9.60 -25.50 -14.89
N ASN A 110 -8.31 -25.26 -15.12
CA ASN A 110 -7.77 -24.79 -16.41
C ASN A 110 -8.11 -25.71 -17.58
N THR A 111 -8.02 -27.03 -17.45
CA THR A 111 -8.31 -27.98 -18.51
C THR A 111 -9.81 -27.97 -18.88
N ILE A 112 -10.70 -27.87 -17.89
CA ILE A 112 -12.15 -27.75 -18.09
C ILE A 112 -12.48 -26.48 -18.86
N LEU A 113 -11.93 -25.34 -18.40
CA LEU A 113 -12.18 -24.02 -19.00
C LEU A 113 -11.59 -23.91 -20.40
N GLN A 114 -10.45 -24.53 -20.67
CA GLN A 114 -9.86 -24.60 -22.01
C GLN A 114 -10.75 -25.39 -22.97
N SER A 115 -11.35 -26.49 -22.53
CA SER A 115 -12.27 -27.27 -23.36
C SER A 115 -13.55 -26.50 -23.64
N ALA A 116 -14.11 -25.79 -22.64
CA ALA A 116 -15.26 -24.90 -22.84
C ALA A 116 -14.94 -23.79 -23.84
N PHE A 117 -13.73 -23.21 -23.78
CA PHE A 117 -13.27 -22.20 -24.74
C PHE A 117 -13.29 -22.75 -26.17
N PHE A 118 -12.64 -23.88 -26.46
CA PHE A 118 -12.61 -24.42 -27.81
C PHE A 118 -13.97 -24.77 -28.35
N THR A 119 -14.89 -25.20 -27.47
CA THR A 119 -16.28 -25.50 -27.87
C THR A 119 -17.07 -24.22 -28.21
N LEU A 120 -16.97 -23.18 -27.38
CA LEU A 120 -17.77 -21.95 -27.54
C LEU A 120 -17.18 -20.96 -28.51
N ALA A 121 -15.85 -20.84 -28.59
CA ALA A 121 -15.18 -19.88 -29.47
C ALA A 121 -15.10 -20.35 -30.93
N ASN A 122 -15.35 -21.64 -31.19
CA ASN A 122 -15.43 -22.23 -32.52
C ASN A 122 -14.24 -21.89 -33.45
N VAL A 123 -13.02 -21.91 -32.88
CA VAL A 123 -11.76 -21.60 -33.61
C VAL A 123 -11.30 -22.75 -34.50
N MET A 124 -11.80 -23.96 -34.25
CA MET A 124 -11.62 -25.17 -35.06
C MET A 124 -12.78 -26.16 -34.79
N PRO A 125 -12.93 -27.22 -35.61
CA PRO A 125 -13.95 -28.25 -35.34
C PRO A 125 -13.83 -28.84 -33.94
N GLN A 126 -14.90 -28.86 -33.16
CA GLN A 126 -14.93 -29.27 -31.76
C GLN A 126 -14.29 -30.66 -31.53
N ALA A 127 -14.62 -31.64 -32.38
CA ALA A 127 -14.08 -33.01 -32.27
C ALA A 127 -12.55 -33.03 -32.38
N GLU A 128 -11.98 -32.24 -33.31
CA GLU A 128 -10.54 -32.12 -33.48
C GLU A 128 -9.89 -31.45 -32.28
N ALA A 129 -10.49 -30.36 -31.79
CA ALA A 129 -10.00 -29.62 -30.62
C ALA A 129 -9.93 -30.53 -29.38
N ILE A 130 -10.99 -31.31 -29.12
CA ILE A 130 -11.06 -32.27 -28.00
C ILE A 130 -9.98 -33.35 -28.16
N GLN A 131 -9.78 -33.88 -29.38
CA GLN A 131 -8.76 -34.88 -29.62
C GLN A 131 -7.36 -34.33 -29.39
N TYR A 132 -7.02 -33.16 -29.95
CA TYR A 132 -5.73 -32.49 -29.69
C TYR A 132 -5.48 -32.20 -28.21
N MET A 133 -6.50 -31.79 -27.48
CA MET A 133 -6.38 -31.58 -26.03
C MET A 133 -6.08 -32.90 -25.30
N LYS A 134 -6.74 -34.01 -25.64
CA LYS A 134 -6.50 -35.31 -25.05
C LYS A 134 -5.11 -35.85 -25.38
N ASP A 135 -4.64 -35.68 -26.62
CA ASP A 135 -3.30 -36.07 -27.04
C ASP A 135 -2.22 -35.27 -26.28
N ALA A 136 -2.42 -33.97 -26.15
CA ALA A 136 -1.52 -33.07 -25.39
C ALA A 136 -1.50 -33.40 -23.89
N ALA A 137 -2.65 -33.72 -23.30
CA ALA A 137 -2.75 -34.14 -21.90
C ALA A 137 -2.02 -35.51 -21.69
N THR A 138 -2.20 -36.45 -22.62
CA THR A 138 -1.49 -37.73 -22.58
C THR A 138 0.02 -37.54 -22.66
N ALA A 139 0.50 -36.76 -23.63
CA ALA A 139 1.93 -36.46 -23.77
C ALA A 139 2.53 -35.80 -22.54
N SER A 140 1.78 -34.89 -21.90
CA SER A 140 2.25 -34.10 -20.73
C SER A 140 2.24 -34.90 -19.44
N TYR A 141 1.27 -35.78 -19.24
CA TYR A 141 0.99 -36.40 -17.93
C TYR A 141 1.25 -37.89 -17.86
N LEU A 142 1.49 -38.60 -18.96
CA LEU A 142 1.70 -40.04 -18.95
C LEU A 142 2.82 -40.50 -17.99
N LYS A 143 3.89 -39.70 -17.89
CA LYS A 143 5.00 -39.93 -16.93
C LYS A 143 4.59 -39.86 -15.47
N LYS A 144 3.44 -39.22 -15.16
CA LYS A 144 2.89 -39.08 -13.80
C LYS A 144 1.89 -40.19 -13.44
N GLY A 145 1.51 -41.03 -14.39
CA GLY A 145 0.58 -42.15 -14.24
C GLY A 145 -0.67 -42.02 -15.13
N GLN A 146 -1.23 -43.17 -15.48
CA GLN A 146 -2.41 -43.27 -16.34
C GLN A 146 -3.63 -42.57 -15.68
N ASP A 147 -3.80 -42.72 -14.36
CA ASP A 147 -4.89 -42.12 -13.61
C ASP A 147 -4.95 -40.57 -13.79
N ILE A 148 -3.78 -39.94 -13.89
CA ILE A 148 -3.69 -38.49 -14.12
C ILE A 148 -4.11 -38.13 -15.55
N VAL A 149 -3.75 -38.99 -16.53
CA VAL A 149 -4.18 -38.80 -17.92
C VAL A 149 -5.70 -38.95 -18.02
N ASP A 150 -6.28 -40.00 -17.44
CA ASP A 150 -7.71 -40.30 -17.47
C ASP A 150 -8.52 -39.18 -16.80
N MET A 151 -8.02 -38.65 -15.69
CA MET A 151 -8.62 -37.49 -15.00
C MET A 151 -8.63 -36.24 -15.90
N ASN A 152 -7.54 -35.96 -16.62
CA ASN A 152 -7.50 -34.82 -17.56
C ASN A 152 -8.42 -35.04 -18.77
N HIS A 153 -8.50 -36.29 -19.30
CA HIS A 153 -9.45 -36.62 -20.37
C HIS A 153 -10.90 -36.38 -19.93
N LYS A 154 -11.26 -36.83 -18.70
CA LYS A 154 -12.58 -36.58 -18.13
C LYS A 154 -12.86 -35.05 -17.97
N ALA A 155 -11.85 -34.27 -17.54
CA ALA A 155 -11.97 -32.82 -17.45
C ALA A 155 -12.24 -32.17 -18.81
N ILE A 156 -11.59 -32.67 -19.88
CA ILE A 156 -11.79 -32.19 -21.25
C ILE A 156 -13.22 -32.49 -21.71
N ASP A 157 -13.71 -33.70 -21.49
CA ASP A 157 -15.07 -34.11 -21.89
C ASP A 157 -16.14 -33.30 -21.15
N LEU A 158 -15.97 -33.08 -19.84
CA LEU A 158 -16.88 -32.28 -19.05
C LEU A 158 -16.87 -30.80 -19.49
N GLY A 159 -15.70 -30.23 -19.73
CA GLY A 159 -15.57 -28.84 -20.18
C GLY A 159 -16.27 -28.57 -21.52
N ALA A 160 -16.34 -29.59 -22.39
CA ALA A 160 -17.00 -29.49 -23.69
C ALA A 160 -18.55 -29.42 -23.60
N THR A 161 -19.15 -29.76 -22.45
CA THR A 161 -20.61 -29.92 -22.32
C THR A 161 -21.24 -29.28 -21.08
N ALA A 162 -20.45 -28.97 -20.04
CA ALA A 162 -20.98 -28.58 -18.72
C ALA A 162 -21.27 -27.09 -18.56
N PHE A 163 -21.17 -26.30 -19.61
CA PHE A 163 -21.57 -24.88 -19.57
C PHE A 163 -23.06 -24.71 -19.85
N THR A 164 -23.65 -23.68 -19.28
CA THR A 164 -25.07 -23.35 -19.42
C THR A 164 -25.22 -22.00 -20.11
N LYS A 165 -26.06 -21.94 -21.16
CA LYS A 165 -26.45 -20.67 -21.76
C LYS A 165 -27.42 -19.93 -20.86
N VAL A 166 -27.16 -18.65 -20.62
CA VAL A 166 -28.02 -17.79 -19.82
C VAL A 166 -28.99 -17.06 -20.75
N GLU A 167 -30.26 -17.19 -20.49
CA GLU A 167 -31.28 -16.39 -21.18
C GLU A 167 -31.30 -14.97 -20.61
N VAL A 168 -30.81 -14.01 -21.41
CA VAL A 168 -30.65 -12.61 -20.98
C VAL A 168 -32.02 -11.93 -20.89
N PRO A 169 -32.45 -11.44 -19.70
CA PRO A 169 -33.72 -10.73 -19.57
C PRO A 169 -33.75 -9.43 -20.36
N THR A 170 -34.87 -9.12 -21.00
CA THR A 170 -35.04 -7.84 -21.71
C THR A 170 -34.96 -6.63 -20.78
N SER A 171 -35.27 -6.81 -19.49
CA SER A 171 -35.15 -5.79 -18.44
C SER A 171 -33.72 -5.29 -18.24
N TRP A 172 -32.72 -6.13 -18.54
CA TRP A 172 -31.34 -5.75 -18.39
C TRP A 172 -30.92 -4.59 -19.31
N ALA A 173 -31.59 -4.40 -20.43
CA ALA A 173 -31.31 -3.28 -21.34
C ALA A 173 -31.48 -1.90 -20.66
N ASN A 174 -32.29 -1.84 -19.61
CA ASN A 174 -32.61 -0.63 -18.86
C ASN A 174 -32.26 -0.77 -17.37
N ALA A 175 -31.31 -1.63 -17.02
CA ALA A 175 -30.88 -1.81 -15.63
C ALA A 175 -30.37 -0.47 -15.04
N GLU A 176 -30.87 -0.13 -13.85
CA GLU A 176 -30.51 1.10 -13.14
C GLU A 176 -29.28 0.87 -12.25
N ASP A 177 -28.41 1.86 -12.20
CA ASP A 177 -27.24 1.82 -11.31
C ASP A 177 -27.71 1.88 -9.85
N LYS A 178 -27.06 1.10 -8.99
CA LYS A 178 -27.31 1.17 -7.54
C LYS A 178 -26.94 2.58 -7.04
N ALA A 179 -27.54 2.99 -5.92
CA ALA A 179 -27.19 4.24 -5.26
C ALA A 179 -25.66 4.34 -5.08
N ALA A 180 -25.14 5.56 -5.18
CA ALA A 180 -23.72 5.81 -4.97
C ALA A 180 -23.25 5.21 -3.63
N ALA A 181 -22.04 4.67 -3.60
CA ALA A 181 -21.42 4.23 -2.36
C ALA A 181 -21.35 5.39 -1.36
N GLU A 182 -21.32 5.07 -0.06
CA GLU A 182 -21.10 6.07 0.97
C GLU A 182 -19.80 6.85 0.68
N ALA A 183 -19.82 8.16 0.99
CA ALA A 183 -18.65 9.02 0.80
C ALA A 183 -17.47 8.49 1.62
N LEU A 184 -16.30 8.47 1.04
CA LEU A 184 -15.09 8.07 1.75
C LEU A 184 -14.73 9.13 2.81
N GLU A 185 -14.28 8.66 3.96
CA GLU A 185 -13.83 9.53 5.06
C GLU A 185 -12.29 9.57 5.10
N GLY A 186 -11.72 10.75 5.41
CA GLY A 186 -10.27 10.88 5.54
C GLY A 186 -9.76 12.29 5.24
N ASN A 187 -8.46 12.39 5.02
CA ASN A 187 -7.85 13.62 4.52
C ASN A 187 -8.40 13.95 3.13
N LYS A 188 -8.83 15.19 2.93
CA LYS A 188 -9.50 15.63 1.70
C LYS A 188 -8.70 15.31 0.42
N GLU A 189 -7.42 15.65 0.41
CA GLU A 189 -6.54 15.43 -0.75
C GLU A 189 -6.37 13.94 -1.06
N LEU A 190 -6.20 13.11 -0.01
CA LEU A 190 -6.12 11.67 -0.15
C LEU A 190 -7.42 11.07 -0.67
N VAL A 191 -8.57 11.50 -0.13
CA VAL A 191 -9.89 11.02 -0.57
C VAL A 191 -10.16 11.40 -2.03
N GLU A 192 -9.90 12.65 -2.42
CA GLU A 192 -10.03 13.09 -3.82
C GLU A 192 -9.15 12.24 -4.76
N MET A 193 -7.89 11.99 -4.42
CA MET A 193 -7.00 11.12 -5.21
C MET A 193 -7.52 9.68 -5.28
N VAL A 194 -8.04 9.15 -4.18
CA VAL A 194 -8.60 7.79 -4.13
C VAL A 194 -9.82 7.69 -5.04
N GLU A 195 -10.77 8.62 -4.93
CA GLU A 195 -12.00 8.59 -5.72
C GLU A 195 -11.75 8.84 -7.22
N GLU A 196 -10.86 9.79 -7.52
CA GLU A 196 -10.63 10.23 -8.88
C GLU A 196 -9.62 9.39 -9.66
N ILE A 197 -8.67 8.74 -9.01
CA ILE A 197 -7.58 7.99 -9.66
C ILE A 197 -7.58 6.53 -9.20
N LEU A 198 -7.45 6.27 -7.89
CA LEU A 198 -7.25 4.91 -7.38
C LEU A 198 -8.45 3.99 -7.70
N VAL A 199 -9.66 4.44 -7.42
CA VAL A 199 -10.88 3.63 -7.64
C VAL A 199 -11.07 3.26 -9.11
N PRO A 200 -10.95 4.17 -10.11
CA PRO A 200 -10.99 3.79 -11.52
C PRO A 200 -9.86 2.82 -11.92
N VAL A 201 -8.63 3.05 -11.44
CA VAL A 201 -7.49 2.18 -11.74
C VAL A 201 -7.70 0.77 -11.17
N ASP A 202 -8.15 0.68 -9.91
CA ASP A 202 -8.45 -0.61 -9.26
C ASP A 202 -9.62 -1.37 -9.92
N LYS A 203 -10.52 -0.64 -10.57
CA LYS A 203 -11.59 -1.22 -11.40
C LYS A 203 -11.16 -1.57 -12.82
N MET A 204 -9.87 -1.46 -13.15
CA MET A 204 -9.36 -1.69 -14.51
C MET A 204 -9.99 -0.75 -15.57
N ASP A 205 -10.39 0.45 -15.18
CA ASP A 205 -10.98 1.49 -16.02
C ASP A 205 -10.09 2.76 -16.10
N GLY A 206 -8.78 2.60 -15.85
CA GLY A 206 -7.81 3.69 -15.86
C GLY A 206 -7.71 4.42 -17.20
N ASP A 207 -7.98 3.75 -18.31
CA ASP A 207 -8.00 4.35 -19.67
C ASP A 207 -9.13 5.37 -19.85
N SER A 208 -10.14 5.38 -18.97
CA SER A 208 -11.20 6.40 -18.96
C SER A 208 -10.74 7.74 -18.39
N LEU A 209 -9.60 7.77 -17.68
CA LEU A 209 -9.11 8.95 -17.01
C LEU A 209 -8.44 9.93 -17.98
N PRO A 210 -8.87 11.19 -18.04
CA PRO A 210 -8.17 12.21 -18.81
C PRO A 210 -6.83 12.59 -18.14
N VAL A 211 -5.83 12.95 -18.93
CA VAL A 211 -4.51 13.36 -18.44
C VAL A 211 -4.59 14.50 -17.41
N SER A 212 -5.60 15.35 -17.51
CA SER A 212 -5.82 16.46 -16.57
C SER A 212 -6.03 16.02 -15.12
N LYS A 213 -6.46 14.76 -14.85
CA LYS A 213 -6.58 14.22 -13.49
C LYS A 213 -5.22 14.06 -12.79
N PHE A 214 -4.14 13.98 -13.57
CA PHE A 214 -2.77 13.82 -13.06
C PHE A 214 -2.03 15.16 -12.88
N VAL A 215 -2.65 16.30 -13.20
CA VAL A 215 -2.03 17.64 -13.02
C VAL A 215 -1.60 17.90 -11.56
N PRO A 216 -2.36 17.51 -10.52
CA PRO A 216 -1.92 17.65 -9.12
C PRO A 216 -0.69 16.80 -8.77
N HIS A 217 -0.34 15.83 -9.62
CA HIS A 217 0.75 14.86 -9.41
C HIS A 217 1.85 14.99 -10.47
N VAL A 218 1.97 16.17 -11.12
CA VAL A 218 2.93 16.43 -12.22
C VAL A 218 4.39 16.27 -11.81
N ASP A 219 4.69 16.42 -10.52
CA ASP A 219 6.00 16.20 -9.92
C ASP A 219 6.27 14.73 -9.52
N GLY A 220 5.30 13.83 -9.75
CA GLY A 220 5.38 12.41 -9.39
C GLY A 220 5.00 12.09 -7.95
N THR A 221 4.53 13.06 -7.17
CA THR A 221 4.07 12.81 -5.79
C THR A 221 2.65 12.27 -5.74
N PHE A 222 2.40 11.31 -4.85
CA PHE A 222 1.08 10.75 -4.55
C PHE A 222 0.86 10.70 -3.03
N CYS A 223 -0.40 10.80 -2.61
CA CYS A 223 -0.76 10.80 -1.19
C CYS A 223 -0.43 9.46 -0.54
N GLN A 224 0.08 9.52 0.69
CA GLN A 224 0.34 8.34 1.51
C GLN A 224 -0.94 7.78 2.12
N GLY A 225 -0.96 6.45 2.38
CA GLY A 225 -2.09 5.77 3.04
C GLY A 225 -3.20 5.31 2.11
N ALA A 226 -3.04 5.45 0.80
CA ALA A 226 -4.06 5.09 -0.19
C ALA A 226 -4.42 3.59 -0.16
N SER A 227 -3.46 2.70 0.16
CA SER A 227 -3.72 1.25 0.25
C SER A 227 -4.80 0.86 1.27
N ALA A 228 -5.07 1.71 2.26
CA ALA A 228 -6.14 1.48 3.24
C ALA A 228 -7.55 1.52 2.64
N TYR A 229 -7.71 2.14 1.47
CA TYR A 229 -9.00 2.27 0.79
C TYR A 229 -9.27 1.16 -0.23
N GLU A 230 -8.29 0.33 -0.56
CA GLU A 230 -8.48 -0.73 -1.56
C GLU A 230 -9.41 -1.85 -1.10
N LYS A 231 -9.34 -2.29 0.15
CA LYS A 231 -10.18 -3.36 0.75
C LYS A 231 -10.36 -4.55 -0.18
N ARG A 232 -9.27 -5.14 -0.62
CA ARG A 232 -9.21 -6.05 -1.77
C ARG A 232 -9.93 -7.39 -1.57
N GLY A 233 -10.07 -7.87 -0.31
CA GLY A 233 -10.81 -9.09 0.01
C GLY A 233 -10.31 -10.35 -0.72
N VAL A 234 -8.99 -10.51 -0.87
CA VAL A 234 -8.40 -11.58 -1.71
C VAL A 234 -8.18 -12.90 -0.98
N ALA A 235 -8.22 -12.91 0.34
CA ALA A 235 -8.02 -14.12 1.13
C ALA A 235 -9.24 -15.04 1.08
N VAL A 236 -9.03 -16.33 0.84
CA VAL A 236 -10.09 -17.35 0.98
C VAL A 236 -10.42 -17.59 2.46
N SER A 237 -9.38 -17.52 3.31
CA SER A 237 -9.52 -17.68 4.76
C SER A 237 -8.67 -16.66 5.49
N VAL A 238 -9.16 -16.19 6.62
CA VAL A 238 -8.53 -15.17 7.46
C VAL A 238 -8.48 -15.64 8.92
N PRO A 239 -7.57 -15.09 9.76
CA PRO A 239 -7.47 -15.51 11.15
C PRO A 239 -8.63 -14.98 12.00
N ALA A 240 -9.34 -15.86 12.65
CA ALA A 240 -10.27 -15.57 13.74
C ALA A 240 -9.53 -15.65 15.07
N TRP A 241 -9.75 -14.68 15.97
CA TRP A 241 -9.10 -14.58 17.27
C TRP A 241 -9.97 -15.11 18.41
N ASN A 242 -9.38 -15.98 19.26
CA ASN A 242 -9.96 -16.42 20.51
C ASN A 242 -9.25 -15.71 21.69
N PRO A 243 -9.93 -14.79 22.40
CA PRO A 243 -9.35 -14.03 23.50
C PRO A 243 -9.08 -14.90 24.75
N GLU A 244 -9.81 -15.98 24.97
CA GLU A 244 -9.71 -16.82 26.18
C GLU A 244 -8.33 -17.50 26.28
N THR A 245 -7.81 -17.97 25.13
CA THR A 245 -6.53 -18.66 25.05
C THR A 245 -5.35 -17.70 24.78
N CYS A 246 -5.63 -16.45 24.47
CA CYS A 246 -4.62 -15.46 24.08
C CYS A 246 -3.80 -14.99 25.29
N ILE A 247 -2.47 -15.06 25.19
CA ILE A 247 -1.53 -14.53 26.20
C ILE A 247 -1.09 -13.09 25.95
N GLN A 248 -1.59 -12.44 24.88
CA GLN A 248 -1.29 -11.06 24.50
C GLN A 248 0.21 -10.80 24.28
N CYS A 249 0.92 -11.74 23.67
CA CYS A 249 2.35 -11.60 23.36
C CYS A 249 2.63 -10.75 22.11
N ASN A 250 1.62 -10.47 21.29
CA ASN A 250 1.65 -9.69 20.04
C ASN A 250 2.58 -10.26 18.95
N GLN A 251 3.04 -11.51 19.06
CA GLN A 251 3.89 -12.13 18.03
C GLN A 251 3.19 -12.21 16.67
N CYS A 252 1.87 -12.44 16.65
CA CYS A 252 1.07 -12.48 15.43
C CYS A 252 1.08 -11.15 14.67
N SER A 253 1.01 -10.02 15.39
CA SER A 253 1.17 -8.69 14.81
C SER A 253 2.60 -8.47 14.33
N TYR A 254 3.59 -8.87 15.13
CA TYR A 254 5.02 -8.71 14.83
C TYR A 254 5.43 -9.35 13.51
N VAL A 255 4.91 -10.54 13.20
CA VAL A 255 5.26 -11.27 11.96
C VAL A 255 4.36 -10.95 10.78
N CYS A 256 3.27 -10.19 10.96
CA CYS A 256 2.32 -9.92 9.88
C CYS A 256 2.96 -9.02 8.80
N PRO A 257 3.10 -9.50 7.55
CA PRO A 257 3.74 -8.72 6.49
C PRO A 257 2.90 -7.53 6.03
N HIS A 258 1.58 -7.59 6.24
CA HIS A 258 0.61 -6.64 5.68
C HIS A 258 -0.02 -5.73 6.73
N ALA A 259 0.43 -5.81 8.01
CA ALA A 259 -0.11 -5.01 9.11
C ALA A 259 -1.64 -5.15 9.32
N THR A 260 -2.20 -6.30 8.99
CA THR A 260 -3.65 -6.56 9.05
C THR A 260 -4.13 -7.09 10.39
N ILE A 261 -3.22 -7.46 11.29
CA ILE A 261 -3.52 -7.91 12.65
C ILE A 261 -2.78 -7.02 13.63
N ARG A 262 -3.51 -6.31 14.49
CA ARG A 262 -2.96 -5.28 15.39
C ARG A 262 -3.54 -5.36 16.79
N PRO A 263 -2.71 -5.26 17.85
CA PRO A 263 -3.19 -5.10 19.21
C PRO A 263 -3.52 -3.63 19.48
N PHE A 264 -4.57 -3.42 20.28
CA PHE A 264 -4.95 -2.10 20.77
C PHE A 264 -5.12 -2.13 22.29
N ALA A 265 -4.66 -1.04 22.93
CA ALA A 265 -4.93 -0.74 24.33
C ALA A 265 -6.00 0.36 24.38
N LEU A 266 -7.12 0.10 25.05
CA LEU A 266 -8.28 0.97 25.07
C LEU A 266 -8.54 1.50 26.48
N THR A 267 -9.02 2.74 26.60
CA THR A 267 -9.67 3.21 27.83
C THR A 267 -11.03 2.53 27.98
N GLU A 268 -11.68 2.66 29.14
CA GLU A 268 -13.03 2.13 29.35
C GLU A 268 -14.04 2.78 28.40
N GLU A 269 -13.89 4.08 28.10
CA GLU A 269 -14.75 4.83 27.18
C GLU A 269 -14.58 4.34 25.74
N GLU A 270 -13.33 4.19 25.27
CA GLU A 270 -13.02 3.64 23.95
C GLU A 270 -13.54 2.21 23.78
N ALA A 271 -13.45 1.40 24.85
CA ALA A 271 -13.95 0.04 24.85
C ALA A 271 -15.49 -0.03 24.81
N ALA A 272 -16.15 0.88 25.53
CA ALA A 272 -17.62 0.94 25.56
C ALA A 272 -18.22 1.43 24.23
N ALA A 273 -17.50 2.25 23.48
CA ALA A 273 -17.91 2.76 22.17
C ALA A 273 -17.58 1.81 21.01
N ALA A 274 -16.76 0.78 21.23
CA ALA A 274 -16.28 -0.12 20.20
C ALA A 274 -17.41 -1.00 19.62
N PRO A 275 -17.57 -1.11 18.30
CA PRO A 275 -18.62 -1.91 17.68
C PRO A 275 -18.30 -3.40 17.83
N ALA A 276 -19.20 -4.15 18.50
CA ALA A 276 -19.19 -5.63 18.60
C ALA A 276 -17.79 -6.30 18.75
N ALA A 277 -16.83 -5.59 19.39
CA ALA A 277 -15.45 -6.07 19.55
C ALA A 277 -15.32 -7.09 20.67
N GLN A 278 -14.44 -8.07 20.50
CA GLN A 278 -13.99 -8.94 21.58
C GLN A 278 -12.94 -8.19 22.40
N ILE A 279 -13.29 -7.77 23.61
CA ILE A 279 -12.46 -6.94 24.49
C ILE A 279 -12.23 -7.67 25.81
N VAL A 280 -10.99 -7.70 26.27
CA VAL A 280 -10.57 -8.33 27.52
C VAL A 280 -9.66 -7.40 28.32
N ASP A 281 -9.39 -7.71 29.58
CA ASP A 281 -8.43 -6.97 30.37
C ASP A 281 -7.00 -7.10 29.81
N ILE A 282 -6.26 -6.00 29.83
CA ILE A 282 -4.88 -6.03 29.35
C ILE A 282 -3.96 -6.71 30.36
N LYS A 283 -3.09 -7.59 29.88
CA LYS A 283 -2.01 -8.21 30.68
C LYS A 283 -0.76 -7.33 30.59
N ALA A 284 -0.82 -6.11 31.18
CA ALA A 284 0.29 -5.16 31.15
C ALA A 284 1.30 -5.42 32.28
N GLY A 285 2.55 -4.99 32.06
CA GLY A 285 3.61 -4.98 33.07
C GLY A 285 3.44 -3.85 34.11
N LYS A 286 4.27 -3.86 35.16
CA LYS A 286 4.32 -2.79 36.17
C LYS A 286 4.64 -1.43 35.53
N GLY A 287 3.99 -0.38 36.02
CA GLY A 287 4.21 1.01 35.57
C GLY A 287 3.43 1.42 34.33
N LYS A 288 2.53 0.58 33.83
CA LYS A 288 1.61 0.89 32.74
C LYS A 288 0.22 1.22 33.27
N GLY A 289 -0.54 2.01 32.52
CA GLY A 289 -1.93 2.36 32.84
C GLY A 289 -2.85 1.13 32.85
N VAL A 290 -4.07 1.33 33.35
CA VAL A 290 -5.12 0.30 33.32
C VAL A 290 -5.89 0.47 32.01
N TYR A 291 -5.83 -0.55 31.16
CA TYR A 291 -6.47 -0.54 29.85
C TYR A 291 -7.21 -1.85 29.60
N LYS A 292 -8.09 -1.82 28.62
CA LYS A 292 -8.62 -3.01 27.96
C LYS A 292 -7.74 -3.37 26.75
N TYR A 293 -7.87 -4.60 26.28
CA TYR A 293 -7.11 -5.14 25.15
C TYR A 293 -8.03 -5.77 24.12
N THR A 294 -7.75 -5.49 22.87
CA THR A 294 -8.29 -6.26 21.74
C THR A 294 -7.18 -6.53 20.71
N LEU A 295 -7.34 -7.63 20.00
CA LEU A 295 -6.55 -7.96 18.81
C LEU A 295 -7.46 -7.86 17.59
N ALA A 296 -7.40 -6.73 16.90
CA ALA A 296 -8.21 -6.51 15.72
C ALA A 296 -7.54 -7.06 14.45
N VAL A 297 -8.34 -7.67 13.60
CA VAL A 297 -7.93 -8.15 12.27
C VAL A 297 -8.69 -7.38 11.21
N SER A 298 -7.99 -6.92 10.16
CA SER A 298 -8.62 -6.41 8.94
C SER A 298 -8.81 -7.57 7.96
N PRO A 299 -10.01 -8.17 7.86
CA PRO A 299 -10.23 -9.32 7.00
C PRO A 299 -10.14 -8.96 5.51
N MET A 300 -10.57 -7.74 5.13
CA MET A 300 -10.55 -7.29 3.74
C MET A 300 -9.16 -6.96 3.21
N ASP A 301 -8.19 -6.68 4.09
CA ASP A 301 -6.80 -6.40 3.74
C ASP A 301 -5.89 -7.62 3.97
N CYS A 302 -6.38 -8.68 4.61
CA CYS A 302 -5.63 -9.90 4.88
C CYS A 302 -5.35 -10.69 3.59
N MET A 303 -4.12 -11.23 3.46
CA MET A 303 -3.73 -12.05 2.31
C MET A 303 -3.86 -13.57 2.57
N GLY A 304 -4.35 -13.99 3.74
CA GLY A 304 -4.59 -15.41 4.06
C GLY A 304 -3.33 -16.28 4.20
N CYS A 305 -2.17 -15.69 4.45
CA CYS A 305 -0.87 -16.39 4.45
C CYS A 305 -0.65 -17.32 5.66
N SER A 306 -1.47 -17.27 6.69
CA SER A 306 -1.41 -18.10 7.91
C SER A 306 -0.16 -17.94 8.79
N VAL A 307 0.75 -17.01 8.51
CA VAL A 307 1.99 -16.81 9.31
C VAL A 307 1.67 -16.49 10.77
N CYS A 308 0.65 -15.67 11.02
CA CYS A 308 0.19 -15.31 12.37
C CYS A 308 -0.36 -16.53 13.16
N VAL A 309 -1.01 -17.46 12.49
CA VAL A 309 -1.51 -18.72 13.08
C VAL A 309 -0.34 -19.64 13.41
N GLY A 310 0.62 -19.75 12.49
CA GLY A 310 1.81 -20.61 12.67
C GLY A 310 2.69 -20.21 13.84
N ILE A 311 2.84 -18.90 14.09
CA ILE A 311 3.67 -18.40 15.21
C ILE A 311 2.96 -18.41 16.56
N CYS A 312 1.63 -18.52 16.62
CA CYS A 312 0.86 -18.38 17.84
C CYS A 312 1.14 -19.54 18.82
N PRO A 313 1.79 -19.30 19.98
CA PRO A 313 2.20 -20.38 20.89
C PRO A 313 1.03 -21.05 21.59
N THR A 314 -0.10 -20.36 21.74
CA THR A 314 -1.31 -20.85 22.41
C THR A 314 -2.43 -21.22 21.44
N LYS A 315 -2.16 -21.16 20.11
CA LYS A 315 -3.15 -21.44 19.07
C LYS A 315 -4.46 -20.64 19.22
N SER A 316 -4.33 -19.40 19.68
CA SER A 316 -5.46 -18.47 19.83
C SER A 316 -5.98 -17.92 18.50
N LEU A 317 -5.36 -18.27 17.39
CA LEU A 317 -5.76 -17.89 16.04
C LEU A 317 -6.03 -19.14 15.22
N THR A 318 -7.17 -19.16 14.51
CA THR A 318 -7.55 -20.21 13.57
C THR A 318 -7.98 -19.60 12.26
N MET A 319 -7.63 -20.24 11.13
CA MET A 319 -8.11 -19.78 9.82
C MET A 319 -9.56 -20.20 9.63
N VAL A 320 -10.41 -19.23 9.28
CA VAL A 320 -11.83 -19.42 8.96
C VAL A 320 -12.15 -18.77 7.61
N PRO A 321 -13.23 -19.16 6.92
CA PRO A 321 -13.66 -18.49 5.70
C PRO A 321 -13.79 -16.97 5.86
N LEU A 322 -13.40 -16.21 4.84
CA LEU A 322 -13.44 -14.75 4.85
C LEU A 322 -14.83 -14.21 5.24
N GLU A 323 -15.88 -14.81 4.72
CA GLU A 323 -17.27 -14.39 4.91
C GLU A 323 -17.68 -14.36 6.39
N GLN A 324 -17.07 -15.20 7.22
CA GLN A 324 -17.35 -15.24 8.67
C GLN A 324 -16.73 -14.06 9.42
N GLU A 325 -15.60 -13.54 8.95
CA GLU A 325 -14.87 -12.45 9.60
C GLU A 325 -15.08 -11.10 8.90
N ALA A 326 -15.52 -11.06 7.65
CA ALA A 326 -15.73 -9.84 6.88
C ALA A 326 -16.59 -8.79 7.63
N PRO A 327 -17.67 -9.16 8.37
CA PRO A 327 -18.43 -8.19 9.15
C PRO A 327 -17.63 -7.50 10.26
N LYS A 328 -16.49 -8.05 10.68
CA LYS A 328 -15.63 -7.46 11.70
C LYS A 328 -14.68 -6.39 11.16
N GLN A 329 -14.72 -6.08 9.85
CA GLN A 329 -13.94 -4.98 9.29
C GLN A 329 -14.20 -3.67 10.03
N VAL A 330 -15.46 -3.39 10.38
CA VAL A 330 -15.86 -2.20 11.14
C VAL A 330 -15.16 -2.08 12.51
N VAL A 331 -14.81 -3.21 13.12
CA VAL A 331 -14.06 -3.23 14.39
C VAL A 331 -12.64 -2.75 14.17
N PHE A 332 -11.96 -3.28 13.13
CA PHE A 332 -10.61 -2.85 12.80
C PHE A 332 -10.56 -1.37 12.44
N ASP A 333 -11.48 -0.91 11.60
CA ASP A 333 -11.55 0.48 11.16
C ASP A 333 -11.80 1.43 12.34
N TYR A 334 -12.70 1.08 13.27
CA TYR A 334 -12.89 1.81 14.53
C TYR A 334 -11.60 1.89 15.35
N MET A 335 -10.90 0.77 15.54
CA MET A 335 -9.67 0.74 16.33
C MET A 335 -8.58 1.63 15.75
N VAL A 336 -8.45 1.65 14.44
CA VAL A 336 -7.47 2.52 13.76
C VAL A 336 -7.88 3.98 13.83
N LYS A 337 -9.15 4.29 13.62
CA LYS A 337 -9.65 5.66 13.53
C LYS A 337 -9.83 6.32 14.90
N GLU A 338 -10.47 5.64 15.85
CA GLU A 338 -10.95 6.26 17.08
C GLU A 338 -10.01 6.04 18.28
N VAL A 339 -9.34 4.88 18.38
CA VAL A 339 -8.53 4.58 19.57
C VAL A 339 -7.22 5.39 19.56
N ALA A 340 -7.04 6.19 20.60
CA ALA A 340 -5.84 7.03 20.74
C ALA A 340 -4.59 6.20 21.11
N PRO A 341 -3.39 6.58 20.64
CA PRO A 341 -2.14 5.95 21.05
C PRO A 341 -1.91 6.09 22.56
N LYS A 342 -1.44 5.03 23.22
CA LYS A 342 -1.09 5.02 24.65
C LYS A 342 0.43 4.98 24.78
N ALA A 343 1.06 6.13 25.08
CA ALA A 343 2.52 6.29 25.07
C ALA A 343 3.24 5.28 26.00
N ASP A 344 2.68 5.00 27.18
CA ASP A 344 3.21 4.04 28.14
C ASP A 344 3.16 2.57 27.67
N MET A 345 2.34 2.28 26.62
CA MET A 345 2.26 0.97 26.00
C MET A 345 3.23 0.79 24.82
N GLN A 346 3.79 1.87 24.28
CA GLN A 346 4.53 1.90 23.00
C GLN A 346 6.06 1.78 23.19
N GLY A 347 6.53 0.85 24.03
CA GLY A 347 7.97 0.59 24.17
C GLY A 347 8.61 -0.04 22.91
N ILE A 348 9.89 0.20 22.70
CA ILE A 348 10.65 -0.35 21.56
C ILE A 348 11.59 -1.49 21.94
N THR A 349 11.69 -1.81 23.23
CA THR A 349 12.63 -2.80 23.77
C THR A 349 12.07 -4.22 23.86
N SER A 350 10.76 -4.38 23.62
CA SER A 350 10.11 -5.69 23.61
C SER A 350 9.21 -5.84 22.40
N ILE A 351 9.05 -7.08 21.90
CA ILE A 351 8.10 -7.41 20.82
C ILE A 351 6.70 -6.96 21.22
N LYS A 352 6.26 -7.28 22.44
CA LYS A 352 4.91 -6.98 22.91
C LYS A 352 4.59 -5.49 22.83
N ASP A 353 5.47 -4.65 23.35
CA ASP A 353 5.22 -3.21 23.47
C ASP A 353 5.37 -2.49 22.11
N SER A 354 6.35 -2.91 21.29
CA SER A 354 6.58 -2.32 19.97
C SER A 354 5.34 -2.42 19.07
N GLN A 355 4.52 -3.46 19.22
CA GLN A 355 3.37 -3.69 18.37
C GLN A 355 2.16 -2.79 18.68
N PHE A 356 2.15 -2.10 19.82
CA PHE A 356 1.15 -1.04 20.09
C PHE A 356 1.44 0.27 19.33
N LYS A 357 2.65 0.42 18.75
CA LYS A 357 2.89 1.53 17.82
C LYS A 357 2.20 1.25 16.48
N GLN A 358 1.70 2.31 15.84
CA GLN A 358 1.11 2.19 14.51
C GLN A 358 2.20 1.81 13.49
N PRO A 359 2.03 0.75 12.69
CA PRO A 359 2.88 0.52 11.53
C PRO A 359 2.65 1.59 10.47
N LEU A 360 3.72 2.08 9.84
CA LEU A 360 3.65 3.10 8.80
C LEU A 360 3.94 2.53 7.40
N LEU A 361 3.82 1.24 7.27
CA LEU A 361 3.69 0.46 6.04
C LEU A 361 2.57 -0.56 6.26
N GLU A 362 1.51 -0.50 5.47
CA GLU A 362 0.31 -1.33 5.65
C GLU A 362 -0.33 -1.70 4.31
N PHE A 363 -0.97 -2.87 4.28
CA PHE A 363 -1.80 -3.36 3.17
C PHE A 363 -1.10 -3.34 1.80
N SER A 364 0.21 -3.57 1.79
CA SER A 364 0.99 -3.58 0.55
C SER A 364 0.56 -4.70 -0.41
N GLY A 365 0.78 -4.49 -1.71
CA GLY A 365 0.53 -5.49 -2.75
C GLY A 365 1.56 -6.63 -2.82
N SER A 366 2.35 -6.87 -1.76
CA SER A 366 3.36 -7.92 -1.70
C SER A 366 2.76 -9.33 -1.68
N CYS A 367 3.60 -10.34 -1.86
CA CYS A 367 3.20 -11.75 -1.77
C CYS A 367 2.58 -12.08 -0.40
N ALA A 368 1.63 -12.99 -0.37
CA ALA A 368 1.13 -13.56 0.88
C ALA A 368 2.29 -14.20 1.67
N GLY A 369 2.54 -13.72 2.90
CA GLY A 369 3.65 -14.20 3.73
C GLY A 369 5.02 -13.61 3.38
N CYS A 370 5.09 -12.51 2.67
CA CYS A 370 6.33 -11.84 2.28
C CYS A 370 7.20 -11.47 3.49
N ALA A 371 8.43 -11.96 3.55
CA ALA A 371 9.36 -11.63 4.62
C ALA A 371 9.87 -10.19 4.52
N GLU A 372 10.09 -9.66 3.31
CA GLU A 372 10.58 -8.29 3.09
C GLU A 372 9.67 -7.26 3.76
N THR A 373 8.37 -7.34 3.51
CA THR A 373 7.40 -6.38 4.06
C THR A 373 7.20 -6.51 5.55
N SER A 374 7.43 -7.69 6.16
CA SER A 374 7.37 -7.81 7.63
C SER A 374 8.51 -7.02 8.30
N TYR A 375 9.71 -7.04 7.74
CA TYR A 375 10.85 -6.24 8.23
C TYR A 375 10.66 -4.75 7.93
N ALA A 376 10.31 -4.38 6.69
CA ALA A 376 10.07 -2.99 6.31
C ALA A 376 8.97 -2.35 7.18
N ARG A 377 7.87 -3.08 7.43
CA ARG A 377 6.81 -2.65 8.34
C ARG A 377 7.34 -2.39 9.76
N LEU A 378 8.15 -3.29 10.31
CA LEU A 378 8.72 -3.13 11.65
C LEU A 378 9.62 -1.89 11.72
N VAL A 379 10.49 -1.70 10.73
CA VAL A 379 11.38 -0.53 10.68
C VAL A 379 10.57 0.77 10.61
N THR A 380 9.52 0.83 9.77
CA THR A 380 8.65 2.00 9.71
C THR A 380 7.83 2.20 10.99
N GLN A 381 7.45 1.13 11.68
CA GLN A 381 6.75 1.19 12.96
C GLN A 381 7.63 1.80 14.07
N LEU A 382 8.93 1.55 14.03
CA LEU A 382 9.89 2.04 15.03
C LEU A 382 10.39 3.45 14.73
N PHE A 383 10.66 3.77 13.46
CA PHE A 383 11.40 4.97 13.03
C PHE A 383 10.67 5.81 11.98
N GLY A 384 9.52 5.34 11.45
CA GLY A 384 8.89 5.88 10.25
C GLY A 384 8.42 7.33 10.33
N ASP A 385 8.19 7.88 11.52
CA ASP A 385 7.73 9.25 11.73
C ASP A 385 8.72 10.34 11.22
N ARG A 386 9.94 9.97 10.93
CA ARG A 386 11.02 10.86 10.45
C ARG A 386 11.99 10.17 9.49
N MET A 387 11.49 9.18 8.75
CA MET A 387 12.24 8.41 7.77
C MET A 387 12.20 9.03 6.38
N TYR A 388 13.35 9.10 5.72
CA TYR A 388 13.45 9.17 4.26
C TYR A 388 13.95 7.85 3.74
N ILE A 389 13.28 7.31 2.72
CA ILE A 389 13.60 6.03 2.12
C ILE A 389 14.02 6.26 0.67
N SER A 390 15.27 5.93 0.36
CA SER A 390 15.78 5.76 -0.99
C SER A 390 15.69 4.28 -1.34
N ASN A 391 14.92 3.91 -2.35
CA ASN A 391 14.62 2.53 -2.68
C ASN A 391 15.20 2.12 -4.03
N ALA A 392 15.94 1.01 -4.07
CA ALA A 392 16.41 0.40 -5.32
C ALA A 392 15.27 -0.36 -6.00
N THR A 393 15.16 -0.24 -7.31
CA THR A 393 14.17 -0.98 -8.10
C THR A 393 14.28 -2.50 -7.87
N GLY A 394 13.16 -3.12 -7.54
CA GLY A 394 13.05 -4.55 -7.21
C GLY A 394 11.68 -4.87 -6.61
N CYS A 395 11.56 -5.94 -5.81
CA CYS A 395 10.31 -6.24 -5.09
C CYS A 395 9.83 -5.05 -4.24
N SER A 396 10.74 -4.35 -3.58
CA SER A 396 10.43 -3.20 -2.74
C SER A 396 9.84 -2.00 -3.50
N SER A 397 10.12 -1.87 -4.80
CA SER A 397 9.42 -0.91 -5.67
C SER A 397 8.00 -1.36 -5.99
N ILE A 398 7.83 -2.67 -6.26
CA ILE A 398 6.55 -3.23 -6.68
C ILE A 398 5.53 -3.20 -5.54
N TRP A 399 5.95 -3.53 -4.31
CA TRP A 399 5.02 -3.43 -3.18
C TRP A 399 5.02 -2.06 -2.50
N GLY A 400 6.02 -1.21 -2.71
CA GLY A 400 6.17 0.08 -2.02
C GLY A 400 5.79 1.31 -2.83
N GLY A 401 5.87 1.24 -4.17
CA GLY A 401 5.75 2.39 -5.05
C GLY A 401 4.69 2.35 -6.16
N PRO A 402 3.62 1.51 -6.12
CA PRO A 402 2.57 1.65 -7.12
C PRO A 402 1.92 3.02 -7.00
N ALA A 403 1.84 3.75 -8.10
CA ALA A 403 1.16 5.04 -8.14
C ALA A 403 -0.32 4.89 -7.73
N ALA A 404 -0.82 5.89 -7.03
CA ALA A 404 -2.15 5.97 -6.43
C ALA A 404 -2.49 4.94 -5.33
N THR A 405 -1.62 3.96 -5.03
CA THR A 405 -1.89 2.93 -4.00
C THR A 405 -0.73 2.79 -3.02
N SER A 406 -0.18 3.91 -2.53
CA SER A 406 0.96 3.89 -1.60
C SER A 406 0.62 3.14 -0.30
N PRO A 407 1.40 2.10 0.07
CA PRO A 407 1.24 1.40 1.34
C PRO A 407 1.93 2.11 2.51
N TYR A 408 2.80 3.07 2.24
CA TYR A 408 3.35 3.93 3.28
C TYR A 408 2.26 4.90 3.75
N THR A 409 2.17 5.09 5.07
CA THR A 409 1.12 5.90 5.67
C THR A 409 1.67 6.82 6.76
N VAL A 410 0.82 7.67 7.30
CA VAL A 410 1.15 8.59 8.38
C VAL A 410 0.49 8.17 9.69
N ASN A 411 1.09 8.55 10.80
CA ASN A 411 0.47 8.39 12.12
C ASN A 411 -0.57 9.50 12.38
N LYS A 412 -1.25 9.42 13.52
CA LYS A 412 -2.28 10.42 13.91
C LYS A 412 -1.75 11.86 14.06
N ALA A 413 -0.43 12.05 14.10
CA ALA A 413 0.20 13.38 14.08
C ALA A 413 0.60 13.83 12.66
N GLY A 414 0.18 13.13 11.61
CA GLY A 414 0.51 13.43 10.22
C GLY A 414 1.97 13.16 9.83
N LYS A 415 2.69 12.33 10.60
CA LYS A 415 4.10 12.00 10.36
C LYS A 415 4.23 10.58 9.82
N GLY A 416 5.03 10.41 8.76
CA GLY A 416 5.30 9.11 8.13
C GLY A 416 6.52 9.14 7.23
N PRO A 417 6.91 7.98 6.65
CA PRO A 417 8.07 7.89 5.77
C PRO A 417 7.84 8.68 4.48
N ALA A 418 8.85 9.42 4.03
CA ALA A 418 8.92 9.88 2.64
C ALA A 418 9.69 8.82 1.84
N TRP A 419 9.10 8.32 0.76
CA TRP A 419 9.66 7.26 -0.06
C TRP A 419 9.90 7.74 -1.50
N ALA A 420 11.08 7.44 -2.03
CA ALA A 420 11.42 7.69 -3.42
C ALA A 420 12.14 6.48 -4.01
N ASN A 421 11.76 6.10 -5.24
CA ASN A 421 12.47 5.07 -5.98
C ASN A 421 13.62 5.69 -6.76
N SER A 422 14.79 5.04 -6.72
CA SER A 422 15.93 5.36 -7.57
C SER A 422 16.01 4.39 -8.75
N LEU A 423 16.96 4.62 -9.64
CA LEU A 423 17.37 3.59 -10.58
C LEU A 423 18.03 2.42 -9.82
N PHE A 424 18.08 1.25 -10.46
CA PHE A 424 18.54 0.03 -9.80
C PHE A 424 20.00 0.11 -9.33
N GLU A 425 20.87 0.75 -10.13
CA GLU A 425 22.30 0.84 -9.89
C GLU A 425 22.73 1.96 -8.95
N ASP A 426 22.00 3.08 -8.86
CA ASP A 426 22.43 4.34 -8.23
C ASP A 426 21.79 4.63 -6.86
N ASN A 427 21.13 3.65 -6.26
CA ASN A 427 20.35 3.87 -5.05
C ASN A 427 21.17 4.30 -3.83
N ALA A 428 22.40 3.82 -3.73
CA ALA A 428 23.27 4.21 -2.61
C ALA A 428 23.63 5.70 -2.69
N GLU A 429 24.00 6.17 -3.87
CA GLU A 429 24.33 7.56 -4.15
C GLU A 429 23.12 8.48 -4.00
N HIS A 430 21.94 8.02 -4.46
CA HIS A 430 20.68 8.74 -4.27
C HIS A 430 20.37 8.93 -2.78
N GLY A 431 20.53 7.89 -1.96
CA GLY A 431 20.34 7.97 -0.52
C GLY A 431 21.34 8.89 0.16
N LEU A 432 22.63 8.84 -0.24
CA LEU A 432 23.64 9.77 0.22
C LEU A 432 23.29 11.22 -0.16
N GLY A 433 22.82 11.45 -1.38
CA GLY A 433 22.36 12.75 -1.84
C GLY A 433 21.21 13.31 -1.00
N LEU A 434 20.23 12.47 -0.62
CA LEU A 434 19.16 12.85 0.29
C LEU A 434 19.68 13.30 1.65
N LEU A 435 20.68 12.59 2.21
CA LEU A 435 21.31 13.00 3.47
C LEU A 435 22.02 14.33 3.36
N LEU A 436 22.87 14.49 2.33
CA LEU A 436 23.64 15.72 2.12
C LEU A 436 22.75 16.93 1.90
N GLY A 437 21.66 16.77 1.14
CA GLY A 437 20.63 17.79 0.96
C GLY A 437 20.01 18.20 2.30
N GLN A 438 19.62 17.22 3.14
CA GLN A 438 19.09 17.47 4.48
C GLN A 438 20.10 18.20 5.38
N LYS A 439 21.36 17.79 5.38
CA LYS A 439 22.42 18.44 6.15
C LYS A 439 22.58 19.90 5.75
N THR A 440 22.66 20.19 4.44
CA THR A 440 22.82 21.55 3.91
C THR A 440 21.65 22.46 4.27
N ILE A 441 20.41 21.98 4.14
CA ILE A 441 19.22 22.78 4.52
C ILE A 441 19.25 23.05 6.03
N ARG A 442 19.57 22.06 6.85
CA ARG A 442 19.60 22.22 8.31
C ARG A 442 20.73 23.13 8.78
N GLU A 443 21.90 23.10 8.14
CA GLU A 443 22.98 24.04 8.42
C GLU A 443 22.56 25.50 8.10
N ARG A 444 21.90 25.72 6.96
CA ARG A 444 21.32 27.03 6.63
C ARG A 444 20.29 27.49 7.66
N LEU A 445 19.41 26.59 8.13
CA LEU A 445 18.46 26.88 9.19
C LEU A 445 19.16 27.19 10.53
N ALA A 446 20.27 26.48 10.84
CA ALA A 446 21.07 26.76 12.03
C ALA A 446 21.71 28.15 11.96
N ASP A 447 22.18 28.60 10.79
CA ASP A 447 22.72 29.95 10.62
C ASP A 447 21.64 31.02 10.80
N LYS A 448 20.44 30.82 10.24
CA LYS A 448 19.29 31.70 10.47
C LYS A 448 18.91 31.74 11.97
N THR A 449 18.92 30.58 12.63
CA THR A 449 18.64 30.45 14.06
C THR A 449 19.66 31.18 14.92
N ARG A 450 20.96 31.08 14.59
CA ARG A 450 22.03 31.85 15.27
C ARG A 450 21.89 33.35 15.06
N ALA A 451 21.48 33.78 13.86
CA ALA A 451 21.19 35.18 13.59
C ALA A 451 20.00 35.68 14.44
N LEU A 452 18.95 34.88 14.56
CA LEU A 452 17.79 35.15 15.40
C LEU A 452 18.17 35.26 16.90
N LEU A 453 19.00 34.32 17.40
CA LEU A 453 19.52 34.35 18.77
C LEU A 453 20.25 35.66 19.12
N ASN A 454 21.06 36.15 18.19
CA ASN A 454 21.84 37.38 18.37
C ASN A 454 21.03 38.65 18.09
N GLY A 455 19.78 38.52 17.60
CA GLY A 455 18.92 39.63 17.28
C GLY A 455 18.50 40.41 18.53
N PRO A 456 18.55 41.77 18.49
CA PRO A 456 18.21 42.61 19.66
C PRO A 456 16.71 42.58 20.01
N HIS A 457 15.86 42.20 19.05
CA HIS A 457 14.39 42.21 19.19
C HIS A 457 13.79 40.80 19.32
N THR A 458 14.61 39.76 19.43
CA THR A 458 14.12 38.38 19.60
C THR A 458 13.66 38.16 21.04
N ALA A 459 12.45 37.65 21.21
CA ALA A 459 11.86 37.32 22.50
C ALA A 459 12.68 36.28 23.27
N PRO A 460 12.76 36.39 24.61
CA PRO A 460 13.55 35.47 25.43
C PRO A 460 13.15 33.99 25.24
N GLU A 461 11.85 33.71 25.12
CA GLU A 461 11.28 32.37 24.93
C GLU A 461 11.74 31.75 23.60
N VAL A 462 11.80 32.57 22.53
CA VAL A 462 12.33 32.18 21.23
C VAL A 462 13.84 31.86 21.34
N LYS A 463 14.59 32.69 22.08
CA LYS A 463 16.04 32.47 22.29
C LYS A 463 16.31 31.14 23.01
N GLU A 464 15.56 30.84 24.07
CA GLU A 464 15.67 29.58 24.81
C GLU A 464 15.36 28.38 23.93
N ALA A 465 14.23 28.41 23.21
CA ALA A 465 13.82 27.32 22.32
C ALA A 465 14.79 27.14 21.14
N ALA A 466 15.32 28.23 20.56
CA ALA A 466 16.31 28.22 19.49
C ALA A 466 17.63 27.58 19.95
N GLN A 467 18.10 27.93 21.16
CA GLN A 467 19.32 27.34 21.72
C GLN A 467 19.15 25.83 21.97
N ALA A 468 18.02 25.43 22.58
CA ALA A 468 17.70 24.02 22.80
C ALA A 468 17.64 23.23 21.49
N TRP A 469 17.13 23.82 20.42
CA TRP A 469 17.11 23.19 19.09
C TRP A 469 18.54 23.04 18.54
N LEU A 470 19.40 24.04 18.62
CA LEU A 470 20.79 23.97 18.18
C LEU A 470 21.59 22.89 18.95
N ASP A 471 21.41 22.83 20.27
CA ASP A 471 22.11 21.90 21.13
C ASP A 471 21.74 20.42 20.85
N THR A 472 20.54 20.20 20.33
CA THR A 472 20.01 18.84 20.05
C THR A 472 20.11 18.42 18.60
N MET A 473 20.66 19.23 17.68
CA MET A 473 20.65 18.96 16.23
C MET A 473 21.16 17.57 15.83
N GLY A 474 22.07 16.98 16.62
CA GLY A 474 22.65 15.65 16.39
C GLY A 474 21.77 14.50 16.89
N ASP A 475 20.86 14.71 17.82
CA ASP A 475 20.02 13.69 18.45
C ASP A 475 18.61 13.73 17.88
N GLY A 476 18.22 12.67 17.12
CA GLY A 476 16.93 12.64 16.45
C GLY A 476 15.71 12.62 17.39
N VAL A 477 15.83 12.13 18.63
CA VAL A 477 14.74 12.08 19.61
C VAL A 477 14.62 13.40 20.35
N ALA A 478 15.71 13.87 20.94
CA ALA A 478 15.76 15.15 21.65
C ALA A 478 15.45 16.32 20.70
N ASN A 479 15.97 16.29 19.47
CA ASN A 479 15.69 17.30 18.47
C ASN A 479 14.22 17.36 18.01
N ALA A 480 13.51 16.25 18.00
CA ALA A 480 12.09 16.25 17.64
C ALA A 480 11.24 17.05 18.65
N GLU A 481 11.50 16.92 19.95
CA GLU A 481 10.84 17.69 20.99
C GLU A 481 11.29 19.16 20.98
N ALA A 482 12.59 19.40 20.85
CA ALA A 482 13.11 20.77 20.73
C ALA A 482 12.56 21.50 19.50
N THR A 483 12.40 20.80 18.36
CA THR A 483 11.75 21.36 17.15
C THR A 483 10.32 21.78 17.41
N LYS A 484 9.53 20.95 18.09
CA LYS A 484 8.14 21.27 18.42
C LYS A 484 8.03 22.54 19.26
N ASN A 485 8.87 22.63 20.30
CA ASN A 485 8.91 23.80 21.18
C ASN A 485 9.41 25.05 20.44
N TYR A 486 10.41 24.90 19.56
CA TYR A 486 10.94 26.00 18.78
C TYR A 486 9.94 26.54 17.77
N VAL A 487 9.22 25.67 17.03
CA VAL A 487 8.17 26.08 16.11
C VAL A 487 7.06 26.82 16.86
N ALA A 488 6.61 26.31 18.01
CA ALA A 488 5.57 26.96 18.81
C ALA A 488 6.01 28.36 19.28
N ALA A 489 7.25 28.51 19.77
CA ALA A 489 7.79 29.82 20.18
C ALA A 489 7.91 30.80 19.01
N LEU A 490 8.29 30.33 17.82
CA LEU A 490 8.34 31.18 16.62
C LEU A 490 6.95 31.60 16.16
N GLU A 491 5.96 30.71 16.17
CA GLU A 491 4.58 31.01 15.79
C GLU A 491 3.94 32.03 16.76
N GLU A 492 4.20 31.88 18.06
CA GLU A 492 3.70 32.85 19.09
C GLU A 492 4.37 34.21 18.97
N ALA A 493 5.67 34.24 18.66
CA ALA A 493 6.43 35.49 18.54
C ALA A 493 6.22 36.24 17.22
N LEU A 494 5.68 35.55 16.20
CA LEU A 494 5.50 36.12 14.85
C LEU A 494 4.33 37.15 14.84
N MET A 495 4.67 38.43 14.85
CA MET A 495 3.69 39.49 14.90
C MET A 495 3.04 39.76 13.54
N THR A 496 1.71 39.73 13.50
CA THR A 496 0.97 40.20 12.32
C THR A 496 0.97 41.72 12.24
N VAL A 497 0.83 42.25 11.03
CA VAL A 497 0.70 43.73 10.83
C VAL A 497 -0.47 44.30 11.63
N ASP A 498 -1.59 43.57 11.69
CA ASP A 498 -2.76 43.99 12.46
C ASP A 498 -2.51 44.01 13.98
N ALA A 499 -1.79 43.02 14.50
CA ALA A 499 -1.38 42.99 15.91
C ALA A 499 -0.42 44.15 16.24
N CYS A 500 0.53 44.45 15.35
CA CYS A 500 1.43 45.58 15.49
C CYS A 500 0.66 46.91 15.50
N LEU A 501 -0.31 47.08 14.60
CA LEU A 501 -1.18 48.28 14.56
C LEU A 501 -2.04 48.38 15.81
N ALA A 502 -2.61 47.30 16.29
CA ALA A 502 -3.37 47.31 17.55
C ALA A 502 -2.49 47.70 18.74
N PHE A 503 -1.27 47.15 18.82
CA PHE A 503 -0.34 47.45 19.90
C PHE A 503 0.13 48.89 19.87
N VAL A 504 0.57 49.45 18.74
CA VAL A 504 1.06 50.84 18.67
C VAL A 504 -0.03 51.86 18.96
N ASN A 505 -1.30 51.52 18.72
CA ASN A 505 -2.44 52.39 19.05
C ASN A 505 -2.88 52.29 20.52
N SER A 506 -2.42 51.27 21.27
CA SER A 506 -2.70 51.13 22.71
C SER A 506 -1.90 52.14 23.54
N ASP A 507 -2.34 52.39 24.79
CA ASP A 507 -1.62 53.25 25.71
C ASP A 507 -0.23 52.70 26.03
N GLU A 508 -0.09 51.38 26.16
CA GLU A 508 1.19 50.71 26.38
C GLU A 508 2.12 50.87 25.18
N GLY A 509 1.61 50.67 23.96
CA GLY A 509 2.38 50.85 22.74
C GLY A 509 2.86 52.26 22.55
N LYS A 510 1.99 53.26 22.78
CA LYS A 510 2.36 54.69 22.73
C LYS A 510 3.44 55.03 23.75
N ALA A 511 3.31 54.51 24.98
CA ALA A 511 4.32 54.70 26.02
C ALA A 511 5.67 54.07 25.66
N LYS A 512 5.65 52.90 25.03
CA LYS A 512 6.84 52.15 24.66
C LYS A 512 7.58 52.74 23.45
N PHE A 513 6.84 53.20 22.44
CA PHE A 513 7.44 53.77 21.23
C PHE A 513 7.71 55.28 21.34
N GLY A 514 7.04 56.02 22.25
CA GLY A 514 7.19 57.44 22.39
C GLY A 514 7.02 58.20 21.06
N ASP A 515 7.98 59.08 20.72
CA ASP A 515 7.97 59.87 19.48
C ASP A 515 8.05 59.01 18.21
N ALA A 516 8.51 57.74 18.29
CA ALA A 516 8.58 56.82 17.15
C ALA A 516 7.25 56.17 16.80
N ALA A 517 6.21 56.30 17.64
CA ALA A 517 4.93 55.58 17.47
C ALA A 517 4.24 55.91 16.14
N GLU A 518 4.19 57.16 15.74
CA GLU A 518 3.55 57.57 14.48
C GLU A 518 4.32 57.06 13.24
N GLY A 519 5.66 57.10 13.29
CA GLY A 519 6.49 56.52 12.21
C GLY A 519 6.31 55.03 12.06
N PHE A 520 6.29 54.28 13.18
CA PHE A 520 6.04 52.84 13.18
C PHE A 520 4.63 52.52 12.67
N LYS A 521 3.61 53.24 13.12
CA LYS A 521 2.23 53.08 12.65
C LYS A 521 2.12 53.31 11.15
N ALA A 522 2.66 54.40 10.62
CA ALA A 522 2.65 54.69 9.18
C ALA A 522 3.35 53.58 8.36
N HIS A 523 4.46 53.02 8.88
CA HIS A 523 5.14 51.91 8.27
C HIS A 523 4.26 50.64 8.23
N MET A 524 3.61 50.28 9.35
CA MET A 524 2.69 49.15 9.41
C MET A 524 1.46 49.33 8.50
N GLU A 525 0.91 50.54 8.41
CA GLU A 525 -0.17 50.85 7.46
C GLU A 525 0.27 50.69 6.01
N SER A 526 1.49 51.07 5.68
CA SER A 526 2.09 50.86 4.35
C SER A 526 2.24 49.37 4.02
N LEU A 527 2.73 48.56 4.96
CA LEU A 527 2.82 47.10 4.82
C LEU A 527 1.45 46.49 4.61
N LYS A 528 0.44 46.90 5.38
CA LYS A 528 -0.95 46.45 5.22
C LYS A 528 -1.50 46.78 3.83
N ALA A 529 -1.29 48.02 3.37
CA ALA A 529 -1.71 48.44 2.03
C ALA A 529 -1.02 47.63 0.91
N ALA A 530 0.21 47.18 1.14
CA ALA A 530 0.96 46.29 0.25
C ALA A 530 0.54 44.80 0.35
N GLY A 531 -0.43 44.46 1.23
CA GLY A 531 -0.91 43.08 1.41
C GLY A 531 -0.03 42.21 2.30
N ALA A 532 0.92 42.79 3.04
CA ALA A 532 1.74 42.03 3.99
C ALA A 532 0.91 41.56 5.19
N VAL A 533 1.08 40.30 5.56
CA VAL A 533 0.41 39.67 6.72
C VAL A 533 1.22 39.90 8.00
N TYR A 534 2.53 39.84 7.92
CA TYR A 534 3.45 39.91 9.07
C TYR A 534 4.33 41.15 9.06
N CYS A 535 4.78 41.54 10.25
CA CYS A 535 5.80 42.54 10.46
C CYS A 535 7.09 42.20 9.69
N ASP A 536 7.75 43.23 9.15
CA ASP A 536 8.97 43.09 8.35
C ASP A 536 10.26 43.35 9.12
N CYS A 537 10.21 43.43 10.46
CA CYS A 537 11.43 43.52 11.27
C CYS A 537 12.28 42.24 11.09
N ASP A 538 13.59 42.39 11.34
CA ASP A 538 14.54 41.27 11.10
C ASP A 538 14.18 40.02 11.87
N ALA A 539 13.67 40.14 13.10
CA ALA A 539 13.25 38.95 13.88
C ALA A 539 12.03 38.24 13.23
N CYS A 540 11.02 39.00 12.80
CA CYS A 540 9.83 38.40 12.13
C CYS A 540 10.19 37.80 10.75
N LYS A 541 11.07 38.46 9.98
CA LYS A 541 11.53 37.92 8.70
C LYS A 541 12.26 36.56 8.90
N LEU A 542 13.23 36.52 9.82
CA LEU A 542 13.94 35.29 10.13
C LEU A 542 13.01 34.20 10.68
N ALA A 543 12.11 34.54 11.60
CA ALA A 543 11.13 33.61 12.15
C ALA A 543 10.25 33.01 11.03
N LYS A 544 9.75 33.87 10.14
CA LYS A 544 8.95 33.41 8.99
C LYS A 544 9.75 32.49 8.06
N GLU A 545 10.98 32.87 7.69
CA GLU A 545 11.83 32.07 6.83
C GLU A 545 12.17 30.69 7.43
N ILE A 546 12.32 30.62 8.76
CA ILE A 546 12.53 29.36 9.48
C ILE A 546 11.23 28.53 9.49
N LEU A 547 10.08 29.18 9.73
CA LEU A 547 8.79 28.51 9.72
C LEU A 547 8.37 28.01 8.33
N ASP A 548 8.74 28.70 7.26
CA ASP A 548 8.49 28.26 5.88
C ASP A 548 9.24 26.94 5.56
N GLU A 549 10.37 26.71 6.22
CA GLU A 549 11.17 25.49 6.08
C GLU A 549 11.08 24.57 7.33
N ARG A 550 10.04 24.71 8.15
CA ARG A 550 9.90 24.00 9.46
C ARG A 550 9.98 22.47 9.36
N ASP A 551 9.60 21.89 8.23
CA ASP A 551 9.67 20.45 8.03
C ASP A 551 11.10 19.89 8.03
N TYR A 552 12.08 20.75 7.79
CA TYR A 552 13.52 20.39 7.85
C TYR A 552 14.15 20.62 9.22
N LEU A 553 13.46 21.22 10.18
CA LEU A 553 14.03 21.44 11.52
C LEU A 553 14.30 20.14 12.27
N SER A 554 13.40 19.17 12.20
CA SER A 554 13.60 17.86 12.82
C SER A 554 14.65 17.04 12.08
N LYS A 555 15.57 16.40 12.84
CA LYS A 555 16.55 15.47 12.26
C LYS A 555 15.83 14.27 11.66
N LYS A 556 15.94 14.10 10.35
CA LYS A 556 15.46 12.92 9.63
C LYS A 556 16.47 11.79 9.69
N SER A 557 16.02 10.54 9.59
CA SER A 557 16.87 9.39 9.34
C SER A 557 16.75 8.99 7.88
N VAL A 558 17.87 8.86 7.19
CA VAL A 558 17.90 8.43 5.78
C VAL A 558 18.18 6.94 5.73
N TRP A 559 17.35 6.21 5.00
CA TRP A 559 17.39 4.77 4.83
C TRP A 559 17.51 4.40 3.36
N ILE A 560 18.46 3.55 3.05
CA ILE A 560 18.71 3.06 1.71
C ILE A 560 18.23 1.62 1.65
N PHE A 561 17.10 1.37 0.94
CA PHE A 561 16.47 0.07 0.83
C PHE A 561 16.79 -0.56 -0.53
N GLY A 562 17.06 -1.86 -0.55
CA GLY A 562 17.20 -2.60 -1.80
C GLY A 562 17.42 -4.07 -1.59
N GLY A 563 17.23 -4.86 -2.65
CA GLY A 563 17.46 -6.30 -2.67
C GLY A 563 18.93 -6.66 -2.85
N ASP A 564 19.22 -7.96 -2.77
CA ASP A 564 20.56 -8.50 -2.93
C ASP A 564 21.16 -8.25 -4.32
N GLY A 565 20.34 -8.25 -5.38
CA GLY A 565 20.82 -7.91 -6.72
C GLY A 565 21.37 -6.49 -6.82
N TRP A 566 20.76 -5.53 -6.13
CA TRP A 566 21.32 -4.20 -5.98
C TRP A 566 22.60 -4.22 -5.11
N ALA A 567 22.50 -4.69 -3.89
CA ALA A 567 23.55 -4.55 -2.89
C ALA A 567 24.81 -5.35 -3.21
N TYR A 568 24.68 -6.57 -3.77
CA TYR A 568 25.82 -7.47 -3.99
C TYR A 568 26.34 -7.46 -5.43
N ASP A 569 25.52 -7.01 -6.39
CA ASP A 569 25.86 -7.03 -7.81
C ASP A 569 25.96 -5.63 -8.40
N ILE A 570 24.88 -5.09 -8.94
CA ILE A 570 24.94 -3.90 -9.82
C ILE A 570 25.20 -2.60 -9.06
N GLY A 571 24.65 -2.42 -7.87
CA GLY A 571 24.83 -1.21 -7.05
C GLY A 571 25.99 -1.27 -6.08
N TYR A 572 26.80 -2.34 -6.10
CA TYR A 572 27.84 -2.55 -5.09
C TYR A 572 28.90 -1.45 -5.05
N GLY A 573 29.30 -0.92 -6.20
CA GLY A 573 30.32 0.13 -6.27
C GLY A 573 29.90 1.42 -5.55
N GLY A 574 28.66 1.86 -5.77
CA GLY A 574 28.09 3.00 -5.06
C GLY A 574 27.90 2.72 -3.56
N LEU A 575 27.43 1.51 -3.23
CA LEU A 575 27.26 1.09 -1.85
C LEU A 575 28.58 1.09 -1.07
N ASP A 576 29.64 0.55 -1.66
CA ASP A 576 31.01 0.56 -1.09
C ASP A 576 31.48 2.00 -0.82
N HIS A 577 31.29 2.91 -1.79
CA HIS A 577 31.63 4.32 -1.64
C HIS A 577 30.84 5.00 -0.51
N VAL A 578 29.53 4.76 -0.42
CA VAL A 578 28.68 5.33 0.62
C VAL A 578 29.10 4.83 2.01
N ILE A 579 29.39 3.54 2.15
CA ILE A 579 29.91 2.98 3.42
C ILE A 579 31.24 3.63 3.77
N ALA A 580 32.14 3.78 2.81
CA ALA A 580 33.48 4.40 3.01
C ALA A 580 33.38 5.89 3.36
N SER A 581 32.32 6.59 3.00
CA SER A 581 32.11 8.01 3.34
C SER A 581 31.94 8.25 4.84
N GLY A 582 31.53 7.24 5.62
CA GLY A 582 31.25 7.35 7.05
C GLY A 582 30.07 8.25 7.41
N GLU A 583 29.22 8.59 6.45
CA GLU A 583 28.04 9.43 6.66
C GLU A 583 26.91 8.68 7.39
N ASP A 584 26.05 9.43 8.10
CA ASP A 584 24.96 8.92 8.97
C ASP A 584 23.76 8.44 8.13
N VAL A 585 23.95 7.36 7.39
CA VAL A 585 22.90 6.68 6.62
C VAL A 585 22.63 5.28 7.18
N ASN A 586 21.39 4.81 7.03
CA ASN A 586 20.99 3.45 7.38
C ASN A 586 20.84 2.64 6.08
N ILE A 587 21.57 1.56 5.96
CA ILE A 587 21.51 0.67 4.79
C ILE A 587 20.74 -0.59 5.18
N PHE A 588 19.70 -0.90 4.43
CA PHE A 588 18.82 -2.02 4.71
C PHE A 588 18.67 -2.93 3.48
N VAL A 589 19.35 -4.07 3.52
CA VAL A 589 19.37 -5.03 2.42
C VAL A 589 18.33 -6.13 2.67
N PHE A 590 17.40 -6.27 1.75
CA PHE A 590 16.49 -7.43 1.68
C PHE A 590 17.25 -8.59 1.01
N ASP A 591 17.99 -9.36 1.81
CA ASP A 591 18.80 -10.49 1.32
C ASP A 591 17.91 -11.72 1.11
N THR A 592 17.32 -11.82 -0.06
CA THR A 592 16.49 -12.97 -0.49
C THR A 592 17.30 -14.04 -1.23
N GLU A 593 18.62 -13.84 -1.35
CA GLU A 593 19.60 -14.74 -1.97
C GLU A 593 19.40 -14.96 -3.49
N VAL A 594 18.44 -14.27 -4.11
CA VAL A 594 18.16 -14.29 -5.55
C VAL A 594 17.55 -12.97 -6.01
N TYR A 595 17.59 -12.69 -7.32
CA TYR A 595 16.77 -11.61 -7.91
C TYR A 595 15.29 -12.00 -7.86
N SER A 596 14.62 -11.74 -6.75
CA SER A 596 13.29 -12.29 -6.45
C SER A 596 12.19 -11.71 -7.36
N ASN A 597 12.25 -10.41 -7.68
CA ASN A 597 11.21 -9.76 -8.50
C ASN A 597 11.22 -10.22 -9.96
N THR A 598 12.38 -10.44 -10.54
CA THR A 598 12.55 -10.73 -11.98
C THR A 598 12.47 -12.22 -12.32
N GLY A 599 12.40 -13.12 -11.33
CA GLY A 599 12.16 -14.54 -11.57
C GLY A 599 13.17 -15.50 -10.95
N GLY A 600 13.91 -15.11 -9.92
CA GLY A 600 14.75 -16.00 -9.14
C GLY A 600 16.13 -16.28 -9.76
N GLN A 601 16.72 -15.31 -10.44
CA GLN A 601 18.08 -15.40 -10.97
C GLN A 601 19.10 -15.40 -9.83
N ALA A 602 20.18 -16.17 -10.01
CA ALA A 602 21.29 -16.20 -9.05
C ALA A 602 21.96 -14.83 -8.94
N SER A 603 22.17 -14.35 -7.72
CA SER A 603 22.96 -13.19 -7.37
C SER A 603 24.30 -13.60 -6.73
N LYS A 604 25.17 -12.64 -6.40
CA LYS A 604 26.36 -12.92 -5.58
C LYS A 604 25.99 -13.25 -4.13
N ALA A 605 24.76 -12.97 -3.67
CA ALA A 605 24.24 -13.40 -2.37
C ALA A 605 23.81 -14.87 -2.35
N THR A 606 23.58 -15.49 -3.50
CA THR A 606 23.12 -16.89 -3.58
C THR A 606 24.16 -17.86 -3.00
N ASN A 607 23.72 -18.78 -2.14
CA ASN A 607 24.59 -19.74 -1.47
C ASN A 607 25.16 -20.78 -2.44
N ILE A 608 26.32 -21.35 -2.10
CA ILE A 608 26.93 -22.46 -2.86
C ILE A 608 25.95 -23.64 -2.90
N GLY A 609 25.79 -24.24 -4.07
CA GLY A 609 24.92 -25.38 -4.30
C GLY A 609 23.44 -25.03 -4.45
N ALA A 610 23.01 -23.80 -4.18
CA ALA A 610 21.62 -23.38 -4.38
C ALA A 610 21.27 -23.35 -5.87
N VAL A 611 20.10 -23.91 -6.21
CA VAL A 611 19.56 -23.91 -7.57
C VAL A 611 18.74 -22.63 -7.77
N ALA A 612 19.07 -21.90 -8.82
CA ALA A 612 18.40 -20.67 -9.22
C ALA A 612 18.45 -20.53 -10.76
N GLN A 613 17.75 -19.55 -11.31
CA GLN A 613 17.93 -19.18 -12.73
C GLN A 613 19.40 -18.81 -12.96
N PHE A 614 19.99 -19.26 -14.05
CA PHE A 614 21.41 -19.19 -14.39
C PHE A 614 22.36 -20.01 -13.49
N ALA A 615 21.81 -20.81 -12.57
CA ALA A 615 22.54 -21.73 -11.72
C ALA A 615 21.74 -23.06 -11.57
N ALA A 616 21.26 -23.63 -12.68
CA ALA A 616 20.39 -24.82 -12.70
C ALA A 616 21.06 -26.08 -12.14
N ALA A 617 22.42 -26.16 -12.22
CA ALA A 617 23.20 -27.25 -11.64
C ALA A 617 23.71 -26.95 -10.21
N GLY A 618 23.22 -25.86 -9.60
CA GLY A 618 23.71 -25.32 -8.34
C GLY A 618 24.80 -24.27 -8.54
N LYS A 619 24.77 -23.22 -7.71
CA LYS A 619 25.78 -22.15 -7.74
C LYS A 619 27.15 -22.66 -7.29
N VAL A 620 28.17 -22.40 -8.08
CA VAL A 620 29.56 -22.83 -7.82
C VAL A 620 30.34 -21.81 -6.99
N MET A 621 30.11 -20.50 -7.23
CA MET A 621 30.82 -19.43 -6.54
C MET A 621 30.26 -19.18 -5.14
N GLY A 622 31.15 -18.85 -4.19
CA GLY A 622 30.76 -18.49 -2.84
C GLY A 622 29.85 -17.27 -2.74
N LYS A 623 29.09 -17.20 -1.65
CA LYS A 623 28.31 -16.01 -1.29
C LYS A 623 29.28 -14.86 -1.00
N LYS A 624 29.00 -13.69 -1.59
CA LYS A 624 29.71 -12.45 -1.24
C LYS A 624 29.23 -11.97 0.13
N SER A 625 30.15 -11.46 0.95
CA SER A 625 29.83 -10.75 2.20
C SER A 625 29.92 -9.24 1.96
N LEU A 626 29.00 -8.51 2.53
CA LEU A 626 29.02 -7.04 2.62
C LEU A 626 29.67 -6.61 3.93
#